data_dc8486929162bbed682d2951c98e12a8
#
_entry.id   dc8486929162bbed682d2951c98e12a8
#
_cell.length_a   1.000
_cell.length_b   1.000
_cell.length_c   1.000
_cell.angle_alpha   90.00
_cell.angle_beta   90.00
_cell.angle_gamma   90.00
#
_symmetry.space_group_name_H-M   'P 1'
#
loop_
_entity.id
_entity.type
_entity.pdbx_description
1 polymer ?
#
loop_
_entity_poly.entity_id
_entity_poly.type
_entity_poly.pdbx_seq_one_letter_code
_entity_poly.pdbx_strand_id
1 'polypeptide(L)'
;IKPKMRVKLQGNVQYDNYANEIGVIANVVIELPAQEEIVRMDNAMTKRVELHMHTQMSQMDAITPAKELIKRAAKWGMKSIAVTDHGVVQAFPEAKHAVDDLGLWSRSIFCTR
;
A
#
# COMPACT_ATOMS: atom_id res chain seq x y z
N ILE A 1 -18.69 15.87 4.53
CA ILE A 1 -17.49 15.14 4.96
C ILE A 1 -16.62 14.99 3.72
N LYS A 2 -15.33 15.40 3.81
CA LYS A 2 -14.37 15.22 2.72
C LYS A 2 -13.67 13.85 2.86
N PRO A 3 -13.19 13.23 1.77
CA PRO A 3 -12.38 12.02 1.86
C PRO A 3 -11.17 12.26 2.80
N LYS A 4 -10.82 11.23 3.59
CA LYS A 4 -9.71 11.24 4.57
C LYS A 4 -9.89 12.16 5.80
N MET A 5 -11.05 12.77 6.00
CA MET A 5 -11.34 13.42 7.29
C MET A 5 -11.52 12.39 8.39
N ARG A 6 -10.95 12.64 9.56
CA ARG A 6 -11.26 11.86 10.77
C ARG A 6 -12.49 12.43 11.43
N VAL A 7 -13.44 11.57 11.68
CA VAL A 7 -14.70 11.96 12.34
C VAL A 7 -15.04 10.98 13.46
N LYS A 8 -15.64 11.50 14.52
CA LYS A 8 -16.31 10.69 15.55
C LYS A 8 -17.79 10.72 15.25
N LEU A 9 -18.39 9.56 15.11
CA LEU A 9 -19.81 9.39 14.87
C LEU A 9 -20.49 8.90 16.14
N GLN A 10 -21.67 9.43 16.43
CA GLN A 10 -22.59 8.90 17.42
C GLN A 10 -23.93 8.70 16.74
N GLY A 11 -24.51 7.51 16.87
CA GLY A 11 -25.76 7.16 16.20
C GLY A 11 -26.22 5.75 16.56
N ASN A 12 -27.24 5.31 15.87
CA ASN A 12 -27.84 3.99 16.05
C ASN A 12 -27.33 3.03 14.95
N VAL A 13 -26.96 1.83 15.37
CA VAL A 13 -26.62 0.76 14.44
C VAL A 13 -27.92 0.08 14.03
N GLN A 14 -28.17 -0.02 12.74
CA GLN A 14 -29.33 -0.74 12.22
C GLN A 14 -29.02 -1.38 10.86
N TYR A 15 -29.85 -2.34 10.50
CA TYR A 15 -29.76 -2.99 9.20
C TYR A 15 -30.41 -2.10 8.13
N ASP A 16 -29.66 -1.80 7.08
CA ASP A 16 -30.15 -1.08 5.91
C ASP A 16 -30.65 -2.11 4.88
N ASN A 17 -31.97 -2.16 4.70
CA ASN A 17 -32.60 -3.08 3.76
C ASN A 17 -32.32 -2.73 2.29
N TYR A 18 -31.93 -1.48 1.99
CA TYR A 18 -31.61 -1.06 0.63
C TYR A 18 -30.17 -1.44 0.26
N ALA A 19 -29.21 -1.14 1.12
CA ALA A 19 -27.81 -1.52 0.93
C ALA A 19 -27.54 -3.00 1.28
N ASN A 20 -28.50 -3.67 1.97
CA ASN A 20 -28.41 -5.03 2.46
C ASN A 20 -27.20 -5.28 3.39
N GLU A 21 -26.92 -4.30 4.24
CA GLU A 21 -25.79 -4.32 5.18
C GLU A 21 -26.14 -3.64 6.51
N ILE A 22 -25.28 -3.85 7.52
CA ILE A 22 -25.41 -3.14 8.80
C ILE A 22 -24.74 -1.77 8.65
N GLY A 23 -25.53 -0.73 8.85
CA GLY A 23 -25.09 0.67 8.80
C GLY A 23 -25.22 1.40 10.13
N VAL A 24 -24.61 2.58 10.20
CA VAL A 24 -24.76 3.51 11.33
C VAL A 24 -25.50 4.74 10.85
N ILE A 25 -26.68 4.99 11.43
CA ILE A 25 -27.38 6.28 11.25
C ILE A 25 -26.82 7.26 12.26
N ALA A 26 -25.97 8.16 11.77
CA ALA A 26 -25.29 9.14 12.61
C ALA A 26 -26.22 10.29 12.98
N ASN A 27 -26.41 10.51 14.28
CA ASN A 27 -27.13 11.66 14.81
C ASN A 27 -26.17 12.84 15.10
N VAL A 28 -24.91 12.52 15.40
CA VAL A 28 -23.86 13.50 15.66
C VAL A 28 -22.61 13.12 14.88
N VAL A 29 -22.02 14.10 14.21
CA VAL A 29 -20.75 13.99 13.52
C VAL A 29 -19.83 15.07 14.04
N ILE A 30 -18.71 14.67 14.62
CA ILE A 30 -17.70 15.60 15.17
C ILE A 30 -16.42 15.41 14.35
N GLU A 31 -15.90 16.50 13.81
CA GLU A 31 -14.59 16.48 13.16
C GLU A 31 -13.49 16.33 14.23
N LEU A 32 -12.59 15.40 14.01
CA LEU A 32 -11.41 15.20 14.85
C LEU A 32 -10.19 15.83 14.18
N PRO A 33 -9.23 16.31 14.98
CA PRO A 33 -7.98 16.82 14.42
C PRO A 33 -7.29 15.74 13.58
N ALA A 34 -6.63 16.18 12.51
CA ALA A 34 -5.81 15.28 11.69
C ALA A 34 -4.78 14.60 12.59
N GLN A 35 -4.69 13.28 12.48
CA GLN A 35 -3.62 12.55 13.15
C GLN A 35 -2.38 12.66 12.28
N GLU A 36 -1.26 13.03 12.88
CA GLU A 36 0.02 12.91 12.18
C GLU A 36 0.24 11.44 11.81
N GLU A 37 0.31 11.17 10.51
CA GLU A 37 0.67 9.84 10.05
C GLU A 37 2.12 9.57 10.46
N ILE A 38 2.32 8.60 11.34
CA ILE A 38 3.67 8.10 11.64
C ILE A 38 4.17 7.39 10.39
N VAL A 39 4.85 8.13 9.54
CA VAL A 39 5.48 7.57 8.34
C VAL A 39 6.72 6.80 8.78
N ARG A 40 6.64 5.47 8.71
CA ARG A 40 7.82 4.64 8.94
C ARG A 40 8.86 4.91 7.86
N MET A 41 10.07 5.24 8.30
CA MET A 41 11.23 5.47 7.44
C MET A 41 12.35 4.49 7.84
N ASP A 42 13.10 4.07 6.84
CA ASP A 42 14.37 3.41 7.08
C ASP A 42 15.45 4.47 7.30
N ASN A 43 15.97 4.57 8.52
CA ASN A 43 17.00 5.54 8.91
C ASN A 43 18.42 4.92 8.95
N ALA A 44 18.58 3.67 8.49
CA ALA A 44 19.89 3.04 8.43
C ALA A 44 20.82 3.78 7.48
N MET A 45 22.08 3.98 7.86
CA MET A 45 23.09 4.61 7.01
C MET A 45 23.39 3.76 5.78
N THR A 46 23.48 2.45 5.94
CA THR A 46 23.64 1.50 4.84
C THR A 46 22.31 0.82 4.57
N LYS A 47 21.78 1.03 3.37
CA LYS A 47 20.50 0.43 2.95
C LYS A 47 20.72 -1.00 2.51
N ARG A 48 19.85 -1.89 2.99
CA ARG A 48 19.81 -3.26 2.48
C ARG A 48 19.18 -3.31 1.08
N VAL A 49 19.43 -4.40 0.38
CA VAL A 49 18.70 -4.78 -0.82
C VAL A 49 17.63 -5.79 -0.41
N GLU A 50 16.38 -5.57 -0.77
CA GLU A 50 15.33 -6.55 -0.57
C GLU A 50 15.39 -7.60 -1.68
N LEU A 51 15.65 -8.84 -1.29
CA LEU A 51 15.83 -9.95 -2.24
C LEU A 51 14.67 -10.95 -2.26
N HIS A 52 13.65 -10.73 -1.42
CA HIS A 52 12.51 -11.63 -1.29
C HIS A 52 11.23 -10.83 -1.01
N MET A 53 10.56 -10.41 -2.04
CA MET A 53 9.36 -9.60 -1.93
C MET A 53 8.23 -10.17 -2.78
N HIS A 54 7.08 -10.37 -2.16
CA HIS A 54 5.86 -10.79 -2.82
C HIS A 54 4.91 -9.62 -3.03
N THR A 55 4.31 -9.55 -4.20
CA THR A 55 3.24 -8.61 -4.52
C THR A 55 1.87 -9.28 -4.37
N GLN A 56 0.81 -8.52 -4.57
CA GLN A 56 -0.57 -9.06 -4.63
C GLN A 56 -0.76 -10.17 -5.68
N MET A 57 0.21 -10.36 -6.60
CA MET A 57 0.16 -11.42 -7.59
C MET A 57 0.54 -12.78 -6.99
N SER A 58 1.19 -12.82 -5.83
CA SER A 58 1.37 -14.01 -5.01
C SER A 58 0.08 -14.28 -4.24
N GLN A 59 -0.85 -15.00 -4.86
CA GLN A 59 -2.18 -15.27 -4.33
C GLN A 59 -2.11 -15.87 -2.93
N MET A 60 -2.93 -15.37 -1.99
CA MET A 60 -3.03 -15.77 -0.58
C MET A 60 -1.77 -15.49 0.27
N ASP A 61 -0.72 -14.87 -0.30
CA ASP A 61 0.53 -14.60 0.41
C ASP A 61 0.77 -13.10 0.63
N ALA A 62 0.42 -12.27 -0.36
CA ALA A 62 0.57 -10.83 -0.25
C ALA A 62 -0.63 -10.06 -0.84
N ILE A 63 -0.81 -8.83 -0.37
CA ILE A 63 -1.95 -7.97 -0.75
C ILE A 63 -1.50 -6.62 -1.33
N THR A 64 -0.21 -6.31 -1.30
CA THR A 64 0.29 -4.98 -1.68
C THR A 64 0.62 -4.95 -3.18
N PRO A 65 0.12 -3.94 -3.93
CA PRO A 65 0.48 -3.74 -5.32
C PRO A 65 1.97 -3.50 -5.52
N ALA A 66 2.54 -3.98 -6.61
CA ALA A 66 3.96 -3.82 -6.95
C ALA A 66 4.39 -2.34 -6.95
N LYS A 67 3.55 -1.47 -7.52
CA LYS A 67 3.79 -0.02 -7.57
C LYS A 67 4.01 0.61 -6.19
N GLU A 68 3.24 0.21 -5.19
CA GLU A 68 3.36 0.78 -3.83
C GLU A 68 4.63 0.27 -3.12
N LEU A 69 5.01 -0.98 -3.36
CA LEU A 69 6.25 -1.55 -2.83
C LEU A 69 7.48 -0.85 -3.43
N ILE A 70 7.50 -0.64 -4.75
CA ILE A 70 8.58 0.07 -5.46
C ILE A 70 8.69 1.51 -4.96
N LYS A 71 7.58 2.24 -4.83
CA LYS A 71 7.56 3.60 -4.28
C LYS A 71 8.11 3.65 -2.86
N ARG A 72 7.77 2.67 -2.03
CA ARG A 72 8.26 2.60 -0.65
C ARG A 72 9.76 2.35 -0.60
N ALA A 73 10.26 1.40 -1.39
CA ALA A 73 11.68 1.10 -1.50
C ALA A 73 12.48 2.33 -1.99
N ALA A 74 11.96 3.02 -3.01
CA ALA A 74 12.56 4.26 -3.51
C ALA A 74 12.60 5.36 -2.43
N LYS A 75 11.48 5.56 -1.70
CA LYS A 75 11.39 6.53 -0.60
C LYS A 75 12.37 6.22 0.53
N TRP A 76 12.66 4.95 0.78
CA TRP A 76 13.63 4.52 1.79
C TRP A 76 15.08 4.57 1.30
N GLY A 77 15.31 4.88 0.02
CA GLY A 77 16.65 4.98 -0.57
C GLY A 77 17.29 3.63 -0.89
N MET A 78 16.50 2.56 -0.98
CA MET A 78 16.99 1.26 -1.41
C MET A 78 17.49 1.33 -2.85
N LYS A 79 18.65 0.71 -3.12
CA LYS A 79 19.28 0.73 -4.45
C LYS A 79 18.67 -0.29 -5.41
N SER A 80 18.14 -1.38 -4.88
CA SER A 80 17.59 -2.48 -5.66
C SER A 80 16.52 -3.20 -4.84
N ILE A 81 15.61 -3.89 -5.54
CA ILE A 81 14.58 -4.72 -4.95
C ILE A 81 14.28 -5.87 -5.90
N ALA A 82 14.09 -7.07 -5.38
CA ALA A 82 13.70 -8.23 -6.16
C ALA A 82 12.23 -8.55 -5.92
N VAL A 83 11.47 -8.67 -7.00
CA VAL A 83 10.09 -9.18 -6.98
C VAL A 83 10.16 -10.68 -7.19
N THR A 84 9.69 -11.44 -6.21
CA THR A 84 9.81 -12.91 -6.17
C THR A 84 8.44 -13.58 -6.00
N ASP A 85 7.48 -13.19 -6.82
CA ASP A 85 6.15 -13.77 -6.78
C ASP A 85 6.16 -15.25 -7.11
N HIS A 86 5.27 -16.02 -6.49
CA HIS A 86 5.17 -17.46 -6.64
C HIS A 86 4.68 -17.87 -8.03
N GLY A 87 5.58 -18.38 -8.87
CA GLY A 87 5.27 -18.99 -10.17
C GLY A 87 4.64 -18.05 -11.21
N VAL A 88 4.70 -16.74 -11.01
CA VAL A 88 4.02 -15.76 -11.86
C VAL A 88 4.90 -14.53 -12.14
N VAL A 89 4.63 -13.87 -13.27
CA VAL A 89 5.35 -12.67 -13.73
C VAL A 89 4.44 -11.45 -13.91
N GLN A 90 3.18 -11.54 -13.49
CA GLN A 90 2.17 -10.53 -13.75
C GLN A 90 2.49 -9.15 -13.11
N ALA A 91 3.28 -9.14 -12.03
CA ALA A 91 3.70 -7.88 -11.40
C ALA A 91 4.73 -7.09 -12.21
N PHE A 92 5.42 -7.71 -13.19
CA PHE A 92 6.53 -7.09 -13.89
C PHE A 92 6.17 -5.84 -14.68
N PRO A 93 5.09 -5.80 -15.48
CA PRO A 93 4.70 -4.58 -16.18
C PRO A 93 4.42 -3.42 -15.21
N GLU A 94 3.68 -3.67 -14.12
CA GLU A 94 3.38 -2.66 -13.11
C GLU A 94 4.65 -2.16 -12.40
N ALA A 95 5.53 -3.08 -12.03
CA ALA A 95 6.80 -2.76 -11.40
C ALA A 95 7.70 -1.93 -12.33
N LYS A 96 7.80 -2.32 -13.62
CA LYS A 96 8.57 -1.59 -14.63
C LYS A 96 8.04 -0.16 -14.80
N HIS A 97 6.74 0.01 -14.96
CA HIS A 97 6.13 1.33 -15.06
C HIS A 97 6.40 2.19 -13.82
N ALA A 98 6.31 1.60 -12.62
CA ALA A 98 6.60 2.31 -11.38
C ALA A 98 8.05 2.78 -11.30
N VAL A 99 9.01 1.98 -11.79
CA VAL A 99 10.43 2.34 -11.87
C VAL A 99 10.66 3.48 -12.87
N ASP A 100 10.01 3.41 -14.04
CA ASP A 100 10.10 4.43 -15.07
C ASP A 100 9.53 5.77 -14.60
N ASP A 101 8.34 5.75 -13.98
CA ASP A 101 7.68 6.93 -13.40
C ASP A 101 8.58 7.63 -12.36
N LEU A 102 9.41 6.86 -11.64
CA LEU A 102 10.32 7.38 -10.61
C LEU A 102 11.71 7.73 -11.15
N GLY A 103 11.99 7.53 -12.44
CA GLY A 103 13.29 7.76 -13.05
C GLY A 103 14.41 6.85 -12.55
N LEU A 104 14.09 5.62 -12.12
CA LEU A 104 15.01 4.69 -11.45
C LEU A 104 15.58 3.61 -12.37
N TRP A 105 15.93 3.93 -13.59
CA TRP A 105 16.27 3.04 -14.70
C TRP A 105 17.31 1.92 -14.44
N SER A 106 18.05 1.94 -13.37
CA SER A 106 19.16 1.00 -13.14
C SER A 106 19.03 0.12 -11.89
N ARG A 107 17.87 0.09 -11.22
CA ARG A 107 17.82 -0.36 -9.82
C ARG A 107 16.88 -1.52 -9.51
N SER A 108 16.29 -2.17 -10.50
CA SER A 108 15.32 -3.25 -10.25
C SER A 108 15.80 -4.57 -10.81
N ILE A 109 15.79 -5.59 -9.97
CA ILE A 109 16.01 -6.98 -10.37
C ILE A 109 14.69 -7.71 -10.22
N PHE A 110 14.26 -8.39 -11.27
CA PHE A 110 13.06 -9.21 -11.26
C PHE A 110 13.47 -10.68 -11.29
N CYS A 111 12.95 -11.44 -10.35
CA CYS A 111 13.13 -12.89 -10.28
C CYS A 111 11.79 -13.53 -9.95
N THR A 112 11.46 -14.65 -10.59
CA THR A 112 10.37 -15.54 -10.18
C THR A 112 10.93 -16.72 -9.43
N ARG A 113 10.19 -17.25 -8.50
CA ARG A 113 10.53 -18.45 -7.75
C ARG A 113 9.56 -19.59 -8.08
#